data_4f89d5821ba26753baa9af93330f379d
#
_entry.id   4f89d5821ba26753baa9af93330f379d
#
_cell.length_a   1.000
_cell.length_b   1.000
_cell.length_c   1.000
_cell.angle_alpha   90.00
_cell.angle_beta   90.00
_cell.angle_gamma   90.00
#
_symmetry.space_group_name_H-M   'P 1'
#
loop_
_entity.id
_entity.type
_entity.pdbx_description
1 polymer ?
#
loop_
_entity_poly.entity_id
_entity_poly.type
_entity_poly.pdbx_seq_one_letter_code
_entity_poly.pdbx_strand_id
1 'polypeptide(L)'
;MNRPLTPVLLFLAILAVPLIGPRLFAQASNLRVNNEKPEKGGQSKRIHPHGLKLILQGKKKEAIAYLNKYKDDKVNPEQTQMLIDLALEKPNAWKFDAKTWPWKRTLPNTSLKKDAPSDKFTIAFGGGAGYVPPHERMWDTIGAIDPRALLLLGDNVYIDDPKTPEMQLFHYYRRQSQPEWAKLAKKVPIYAIWDDHDFTTNDGWGGPAIDEPKWKRDVWKIFKDNWDNPYYGGGEKQPGCWFDFWIGKVHFVLIDGRYYRESPKGKNPSMLGPAQMKWLKKTLKEPATFTVFCTNVPVTPKVKPGSKDT
;
A
#
# COMPACT_ATOMS: atom_id res chain seq x y z
N MET A 1 4.82 34.01 30.37
CA MET A 1 4.89 32.59 30.77
C MET A 1 5.31 31.78 29.57
N ASN A 2 6.61 31.51 29.44
CA ASN A 2 7.17 30.75 28.32
C ASN A 2 6.86 29.25 28.52
N ARG A 3 6.00 28.69 27.67
CA ARG A 3 5.86 27.23 27.63
C ARG A 3 7.02 26.66 26.80
N PRO A 4 7.72 25.61 27.25
CA PRO A 4 8.75 25.00 26.45
C PRO A 4 8.11 24.35 25.21
N LEU A 5 8.69 24.63 24.05
CA LEU A 5 8.40 23.95 22.81
C LEU A 5 8.85 22.49 22.96
N THR A 6 7.92 21.56 22.93
CA THR A 6 8.23 20.13 22.87
C THR A 6 9.02 19.87 21.59
N PRO A 7 10.17 19.23 21.62
CA PRO A 7 10.96 19.00 20.42
C PRO A 7 10.19 18.09 19.48
N VAL A 8 9.82 18.60 18.31
CA VAL A 8 9.39 17.79 17.17
C VAL A 8 10.65 17.17 16.59
N LEU A 9 10.95 15.94 17.00
CA LEU A 9 12.00 15.17 16.35
C LEU A 9 11.42 14.60 15.05
N LEU A 10 11.89 15.16 13.94
CA LEU A 10 11.65 14.64 12.61
C LEU A 10 12.52 13.39 12.43
N PHE A 11 11.97 12.21 12.68
CA PHE A 11 12.64 10.98 12.31
C PHE A 11 12.26 10.59 10.89
N LEU A 12 13.17 10.83 9.95
CA LEU A 12 13.34 9.92 8.84
C LEU A 12 13.44 8.51 9.42
N ALA A 13 12.81 7.53 8.78
CA ALA A 13 12.97 6.11 9.12
C ALA A 13 14.42 5.66 8.83
N ILE A 14 15.35 6.16 9.64
CA ILE A 14 16.69 5.62 9.80
C ILE A 14 16.70 5.06 11.21
N LEU A 15 16.73 3.72 11.30
CA LEU A 15 17.08 2.91 12.47
C LEU A 15 17.58 3.71 13.67
N ALA A 16 16.71 4.12 14.58
CA ALA A 16 17.08 4.29 15.96
C ALA A 16 16.93 2.94 16.65
N VAL A 17 17.95 2.09 16.51
CA VAL A 17 18.11 0.91 17.35
C VAL A 17 18.55 1.42 18.70
N PRO A 18 17.75 1.27 19.78
CA PRO A 18 18.33 1.41 21.11
C PRO A 18 19.40 0.31 21.24
N LEU A 19 20.54 0.65 21.80
CA LEU A 19 21.63 -0.28 22.14
C LEU A 19 21.08 -1.37 23.09
N ILE A 20 20.47 -2.39 22.52
CA ILE A 20 20.13 -3.65 23.16
C ILE A 20 21.17 -4.65 22.68
N GLY A 21 21.86 -5.25 23.59
CA GLY A 21 23.08 -6.01 23.46
C GLY A 21 23.10 -7.09 22.35
N PRO A 22 24.28 -7.67 22.08
CA PRO A 22 24.61 -8.44 20.87
C PRO A 22 23.78 -9.70 20.60
N ARG A 23 22.88 -10.12 21.49
CA ARG A 23 22.08 -11.34 21.32
C ARG A 23 20.85 -11.19 20.39
N LEU A 24 20.30 -9.99 20.21
CA LEU A 24 19.16 -9.79 19.29
C LEU A 24 19.59 -9.64 17.82
N PHE A 25 20.81 -9.16 17.58
CA PHE A 25 21.36 -9.12 16.21
C PHE A 25 21.65 -10.52 15.63
N ALA A 26 21.97 -11.49 16.48
CA ALA A 26 22.22 -12.87 16.04
C ALA A 26 20.94 -13.58 15.53
N GLN A 27 19.74 -13.20 16.03
CA GLN A 27 18.48 -13.78 15.53
C GLN A 27 17.99 -13.13 14.23
N ALA A 28 18.25 -11.85 14.03
CA ALA A 28 17.93 -11.18 12.76
C ALA A 28 18.88 -11.57 11.62
N SER A 29 20.15 -11.91 11.93
CA SER A 29 21.13 -12.35 10.91
C SER A 29 20.91 -13.78 10.41
N ASN A 30 20.15 -14.61 11.14
CA ASN A 30 19.78 -15.96 10.70
C ASN A 30 18.53 -16.01 9.81
N LEU A 31 17.81 -14.91 9.66
CA LEU A 31 16.85 -14.70 8.56
C LEU A 31 17.62 -14.33 7.27
N ARG A 32 18.58 -15.15 6.88
CA ARG A 32 19.06 -15.14 5.49
C ARG A 32 17.86 -15.54 4.62
N VAL A 33 17.15 -14.54 4.12
CA VAL A 33 16.48 -14.67 2.84
C VAL A 33 17.58 -15.19 1.90
N ASN A 34 17.49 -16.43 1.46
CA ASN A 34 18.37 -16.94 0.43
C ASN A 34 18.39 -15.87 -0.67
N ASN A 35 19.54 -15.23 -0.84
CA ASN A 35 19.82 -14.39 -1.99
C ASN A 35 20.01 -15.32 -3.20
N GLU A 36 19.00 -16.10 -3.53
CA GLU A 36 18.85 -16.56 -4.89
C GLU A 36 18.71 -15.30 -5.71
N LYS A 37 19.71 -15.08 -6.58
CA LYS A 37 19.65 -14.02 -7.59
C LYS A 37 18.23 -14.03 -8.13
N PRO A 38 17.51 -12.89 -8.17
CA PRO A 38 16.20 -12.87 -8.78
C PRO A 38 16.39 -13.46 -10.18
N GLU A 39 15.88 -14.67 -10.39
CA GLU A 39 15.63 -15.13 -11.74
C GLU A 39 14.98 -13.96 -12.45
N LYS A 40 15.23 -13.77 -13.75
CA LYS A 40 14.75 -12.65 -14.58
C LYS A 40 13.21 -12.46 -14.42
N GLY A 41 12.77 -12.19 -13.21
CA GLY A 41 11.39 -12.24 -12.69
C GLY A 41 10.57 -10.98 -12.99
N GLY A 42 11.04 -10.08 -13.85
CA GLY A 42 10.23 -8.95 -14.28
C GLY A 42 9.01 -9.33 -15.11
N GLN A 43 8.98 -10.52 -15.72
CA GLN A 43 7.85 -10.98 -16.52
C GLN A 43 6.75 -11.65 -15.69
N SER A 44 7.10 -12.43 -14.65
CA SER A 44 6.10 -13.17 -13.86
C SER A 44 5.15 -12.25 -13.08
N LYS A 45 5.61 -11.09 -12.65
CA LYS A 45 4.79 -10.08 -11.94
C LYS A 45 3.63 -9.54 -12.77
N ARG A 46 3.68 -9.63 -14.10
CA ARG A 46 2.74 -8.99 -15.02
C ARG A 46 1.89 -9.94 -15.84
N ILE A 47 2.02 -11.25 -15.66
CA ILE A 47 1.28 -12.25 -16.46
C ILE A 47 -0.22 -12.01 -16.36
N HIS A 48 -0.77 -12.03 -15.15
CA HIS A 48 -2.21 -11.87 -14.93
C HIS A 48 -2.71 -10.46 -15.25
N PRO A 49 -2.06 -9.39 -14.80
CA PRO A 49 -2.45 -8.03 -15.20
C PRO A 49 -2.42 -7.81 -16.71
N HIS A 50 -1.41 -8.33 -17.40
CA HIS A 50 -1.36 -8.20 -18.87
C HIS A 50 -2.47 -9.00 -19.55
N GLY A 51 -2.71 -10.24 -19.11
CA GLY A 51 -3.83 -11.06 -19.61
C GLY A 51 -5.17 -10.37 -19.40
N LEU A 52 -5.42 -9.84 -18.20
CA LEU A 52 -6.62 -9.08 -17.90
C LEU A 52 -6.75 -7.83 -18.77
N LYS A 53 -5.67 -7.07 -18.97
CA LYS A 53 -5.68 -5.91 -19.86
C LYS A 53 -6.10 -6.24 -21.29
N LEU A 54 -5.61 -7.34 -21.85
CA LEU A 54 -6.02 -7.82 -23.16
C LEU A 54 -7.52 -8.17 -23.21
N ILE A 55 -8.05 -8.79 -22.16
CA ILE A 55 -9.48 -9.11 -22.03
C ILE A 55 -10.33 -7.84 -22.05
N LEU A 56 -9.96 -6.86 -21.22
CA LEU A 56 -10.67 -5.58 -21.09
C LEU A 56 -10.60 -4.75 -22.39
N GLN A 57 -9.55 -4.93 -23.20
CA GLN A 57 -9.44 -4.34 -24.53
C GLN A 57 -10.23 -5.10 -25.61
N GLY A 58 -10.96 -6.16 -25.27
CA GLY A 58 -11.69 -7.00 -26.22
C GLY A 58 -10.80 -7.96 -27.03
N LYS A 59 -9.51 -8.02 -26.76
CA LYS A 59 -8.52 -8.86 -27.44
C LYS A 59 -8.50 -10.30 -26.90
N LYS A 60 -9.69 -10.91 -26.83
CA LYS A 60 -9.88 -12.20 -26.15
C LYS A 60 -8.99 -13.33 -26.70
N LYS A 61 -8.84 -13.43 -28.03
CA LYS A 61 -7.97 -14.47 -28.64
C LYS A 61 -6.50 -14.27 -28.24
N GLU A 62 -6.01 -13.03 -28.25
CA GLU A 62 -4.65 -12.70 -27.85
C GLU A 62 -4.44 -12.99 -26.34
N ALA A 63 -5.43 -12.65 -25.50
CA ALA A 63 -5.40 -12.95 -24.07
C ALA A 63 -5.27 -14.45 -23.80
N ILE A 64 -6.10 -15.26 -24.44
CA ILE A 64 -6.08 -16.73 -24.29
C ILE A 64 -4.73 -17.30 -24.75
N ALA A 65 -4.23 -16.87 -25.92
CA ALA A 65 -2.93 -17.32 -26.44
C ALA A 65 -1.78 -16.93 -25.50
N TYR A 66 -1.84 -15.72 -24.93
CA TYR A 66 -0.86 -15.22 -23.98
C TYR A 66 -0.91 -16.02 -22.66
N LEU A 67 -2.08 -16.17 -22.04
CA LEU A 67 -2.26 -16.86 -20.76
C LEU A 67 -1.90 -18.35 -20.85
N ASN A 68 -2.23 -19.02 -21.97
CA ASN A 68 -1.88 -20.42 -22.18
C ASN A 68 -0.36 -20.69 -22.21
N LYS A 69 0.46 -19.73 -22.58
CA LYS A 69 1.94 -19.86 -22.49
C LYS A 69 2.43 -20.02 -21.04
N TYR A 70 1.63 -19.56 -20.08
CA TYR A 70 1.96 -19.57 -18.66
C TYR A 70 1.06 -20.49 -17.83
N LYS A 71 0.24 -21.32 -18.48
CA LYS A 71 -0.70 -22.22 -17.80
C LYS A 71 0.02 -23.21 -16.88
N ASP A 72 1.22 -23.65 -17.29
CA ASP A 72 2.05 -24.59 -16.56
C ASP A 72 3.11 -23.89 -15.69
N ASP A 73 3.12 -22.55 -15.70
CA ASP A 73 4.02 -21.80 -14.83
C ASP A 73 3.52 -21.90 -13.37
N LYS A 74 4.46 -22.09 -12.43
CA LYS A 74 4.19 -22.21 -10.99
C LYS A 74 3.60 -20.95 -10.36
N VAL A 75 3.40 -19.89 -11.14
CA VAL A 75 2.86 -18.59 -10.71
C VAL A 75 1.33 -18.62 -10.75
N ASN A 76 0.74 -19.15 -9.71
CA ASN A 76 -0.70 -19.15 -9.46
C ASN A 76 -1.57 -19.62 -10.67
N PRO A 77 -1.54 -20.91 -10.99
CA PRO A 77 -2.23 -21.49 -12.15
C PRO A 77 -3.75 -21.28 -12.09
N GLU A 78 -4.33 -21.18 -10.90
CA GLU A 78 -5.76 -20.97 -10.71
C GLU A 78 -6.20 -19.60 -11.23
N GLN A 79 -5.40 -18.55 -11.00
CA GLN A 79 -5.70 -17.22 -11.53
C GLN A 79 -5.54 -17.17 -13.05
N THR A 80 -4.57 -17.90 -13.61
CA THR A 80 -4.41 -18.03 -15.05
C THR A 80 -5.64 -18.67 -15.67
N GLN A 81 -6.13 -19.78 -15.10
CA GLN A 81 -7.33 -20.45 -15.58
C GLN A 81 -8.58 -19.57 -15.43
N MET A 82 -8.71 -18.85 -14.31
CA MET A 82 -9.82 -17.92 -14.11
C MET A 82 -9.88 -16.83 -15.20
N LEU A 83 -8.75 -16.25 -15.57
CA LEU A 83 -8.70 -15.25 -16.63
C LEU A 83 -8.99 -15.85 -18.00
N ILE A 84 -8.55 -17.06 -18.27
CA ILE A 84 -8.90 -17.79 -19.50
C ILE A 84 -10.43 -18.02 -19.56
N ASP A 85 -11.03 -18.44 -18.45
CA ASP A 85 -12.47 -18.67 -18.36
C ASP A 85 -13.28 -17.38 -18.55
N LEU A 86 -12.79 -16.27 -18.00
CA LEU A 86 -13.35 -14.94 -18.23
C LEU A 86 -13.26 -14.53 -19.71
N ALA A 87 -12.12 -14.75 -20.36
CA ALA A 87 -11.93 -14.46 -21.78
C ALA A 87 -12.86 -15.30 -22.67
N LEU A 88 -13.14 -16.54 -22.28
CA LEU A 88 -14.05 -17.45 -22.96
C LEU A 88 -15.54 -17.20 -22.62
N GLU A 89 -15.84 -16.25 -21.74
CA GLU A 89 -17.20 -15.95 -21.27
C GLU A 89 -17.95 -17.20 -20.75
N LYS A 90 -17.23 -18.09 -20.10
CA LYS A 90 -17.84 -19.29 -19.53
C LYS A 90 -18.91 -18.93 -18.49
N PRO A 91 -19.99 -19.71 -18.40
CA PRO A 91 -20.91 -19.62 -17.28
C PRO A 91 -20.13 -19.70 -15.95
N ASN A 92 -20.46 -18.82 -15.02
CA ASN A 92 -19.79 -18.69 -13.71
C ASN A 92 -18.35 -18.12 -13.73
N ALA A 93 -17.87 -17.56 -14.86
CA ALA A 93 -16.69 -16.70 -14.79
C ALA A 93 -16.94 -15.57 -13.77
N TRP A 94 -15.93 -15.28 -12.93
CA TRP A 94 -16.08 -14.22 -11.95
C TRP A 94 -16.30 -12.84 -12.62
N LYS A 95 -16.94 -11.96 -11.87
CA LYS A 95 -17.09 -10.54 -12.24
C LYS A 95 -16.21 -9.70 -11.32
N PHE A 96 -15.91 -8.46 -11.73
CA PHE A 96 -15.15 -7.51 -10.93
C PHE A 96 -15.99 -6.96 -9.76
N ASP A 97 -16.45 -7.84 -8.90
CA ASP A 97 -17.33 -7.57 -7.78
C ASP A 97 -16.90 -8.46 -6.60
N ALA A 98 -16.92 -7.90 -5.38
CA ALA A 98 -16.58 -8.63 -4.16
C ALA A 98 -17.48 -9.86 -3.91
N LYS A 99 -18.74 -9.83 -4.38
CA LYS A 99 -19.71 -10.91 -4.21
C LYS A 99 -19.49 -12.07 -5.17
N THR A 100 -18.94 -11.78 -6.34
CA THR A 100 -18.72 -12.76 -7.41
C THR A 100 -17.27 -13.22 -7.51
N TRP A 101 -16.37 -12.64 -6.71
CA TRP A 101 -14.98 -13.06 -6.64
C TRP A 101 -14.90 -14.51 -6.15
N PRO A 102 -14.16 -15.41 -6.86
CA PRO A 102 -14.23 -16.85 -6.58
C PRO A 102 -13.55 -17.29 -5.28
N TRP A 103 -12.71 -16.43 -4.67
CA TRP A 103 -11.99 -16.78 -3.45
C TRP A 103 -12.38 -15.90 -2.27
N LYS A 104 -12.29 -16.45 -1.08
CA LYS A 104 -12.56 -15.69 0.15
C LYS A 104 -11.53 -14.60 0.35
N ARG A 105 -11.98 -13.36 0.35
CA ARG A 105 -11.16 -12.19 0.67
C ARG A 105 -11.10 -11.94 2.17
N THR A 106 -9.98 -11.43 2.64
CA THR A 106 -9.85 -10.91 4.01
C THR A 106 -9.42 -9.46 3.92
N LEU A 107 -10.33 -8.55 4.25
CA LEU A 107 -10.04 -7.11 4.35
C LEU A 107 -9.15 -6.85 5.57
N PRO A 108 -8.29 -5.83 5.51
CA PRO A 108 -7.60 -5.32 6.69
C PRO A 108 -8.60 -4.89 7.76
N ASN A 109 -8.17 -4.90 9.01
CA ASN A 109 -8.98 -4.45 10.14
C ASN A 109 -8.10 -3.72 11.14
N THR A 110 -8.49 -2.53 11.55
CA THR A 110 -7.74 -1.68 12.48
C THR A 110 -8.21 -1.82 13.94
N SER A 111 -9.31 -2.52 14.19
CA SER A 111 -9.93 -2.64 15.53
C SER A 111 -9.52 -3.88 16.34
N LEU A 112 -8.58 -4.69 15.86
CA LEU A 112 -8.31 -6.01 16.42
C LEU A 112 -7.68 -6.02 17.82
N LYS A 113 -6.88 -5.03 18.17
CA LYS A 113 -6.17 -5.00 19.47
C LYS A 113 -6.75 -3.93 20.39
N LYS A 114 -7.77 -4.33 21.16
CA LYS A 114 -8.46 -3.44 22.12
C LYS A 114 -7.70 -3.22 23.43
N ASP A 115 -6.71 -4.08 23.74
CA ASP A 115 -5.96 -3.98 24.99
C ASP A 115 -5.14 -2.69 25.05
N ALA A 116 -5.04 -2.10 26.24
CA ALA A 116 -4.16 -0.97 26.46
C ALA A 116 -2.73 -1.36 26.07
N PRO A 117 -2.03 -0.54 25.28
CA PRO A 117 -0.67 -0.83 24.91
C PRO A 117 0.19 -0.82 26.18
N SER A 118 1.08 -1.81 26.30
CA SER A 118 2.17 -1.75 27.28
C SER A 118 3.07 -0.55 26.94
N ASP A 119 3.93 -0.14 27.87
CA ASP A 119 4.94 0.91 27.63
C ASP A 119 5.91 0.54 26.48
N LYS A 120 5.91 -0.73 26.08
CA LYS A 120 6.72 -1.26 24.99
C LYS A 120 5.82 -2.00 24.00
N PHE A 121 5.87 -1.63 22.73
CA PHE A 121 5.20 -2.33 21.64
C PHE A 121 6.03 -2.25 20.35
N THR A 122 5.80 -3.19 19.46
CA THR A 122 6.47 -3.26 18.15
C THR A 122 5.52 -2.77 17.07
N ILE A 123 6.01 -1.92 16.17
CA ILE A 123 5.33 -1.55 14.92
C ILE A 123 6.13 -2.13 13.77
N ALA A 124 5.43 -2.83 12.87
CA ALA A 124 5.96 -3.16 11.57
C ALA A 124 5.57 -2.07 10.57
N PHE A 125 6.46 -1.75 9.63
CA PHE A 125 6.15 -0.85 8.53
C PHE A 125 6.89 -1.29 7.26
N GLY A 126 6.35 -0.94 6.11
CA GLY A 126 6.94 -1.26 4.83
C GLY A 126 6.21 -0.59 3.67
N GLY A 127 6.80 -0.68 2.49
CA GLY A 127 6.24 -0.24 1.21
C GLY A 127 6.85 -1.07 0.09
N GLY A 128 6.42 -0.84 -1.17
CA GLY A 128 6.95 -1.58 -2.30
C GLY A 128 6.53 -3.06 -2.34
N ALA A 129 5.38 -3.40 -1.77
CA ALA A 129 4.89 -4.77 -1.63
C ALA A 129 4.25 -5.31 -2.92
N GLY A 130 5.01 -5.36 -4.03
CA GLY A 130 4.55 -5.95 -5.29
C GLY A 130 4.07 -7.39 -5.09
N TYR A 131 2.97 -7.76 -5.75
CA TYR A 131 2.45 -9.11 -5.69
C TYR A 131 3.34 -10.09 -6.46
N VAL A 132 4.00 -10.98 -5.73
CA VAL A 132 4.80 -12.08 -6.29
C VAL A 132 4.49 -13.31 -5.44
N PRO A 133 3.76 -14.32 -5.95
CA PRO A 133 3.27 -15.44 -5.14
C PRO A 133 4.32 -16.07 -4.22
N PRO A 134 5.54 -16.39 -4.66
CA PRO A 134 6.55 -16.96 -3.77
C PRO A 134 6.99 -16.02 -2.63
N HIS A 135 6.75 -14.70 -2.76
CA HIS A 135 7.11 -13.70 -1.76
C HIS A 135 5.98 -13.38 -0.78
N GLU A 136 4.75 -13.83 -1.03
CA GLU A 136 3.60 -13.59 -0.14
C GLU A 136 3.83 -14.17 1.28
N ARG A 137 4.74 -15.13 1.45
CA ARG A 137 5.23 -15.60 2.76
C ARG A 137 5.77 -14.50 3.67
N MET A 138 6.08 -13.31 3.14
CA MET A 138 6.49 -12.15 3.96
C MET A 138 5.43 -11.79 4.99
N TRP A 139 4.15 -12.02 4.69
CA TRP A 139 3.05 -11.75 5.61
C TRP A 139 3.09 -12.67 6.83
N ASP A 140 3.47 -13.94 6.66
CA ASP A 140 3.70 -14.87 7.79
C ASP A 140 4.88 -14.41 8.64
N THR A 141 5.97 -13.92 8.02
CA THR A 141 7.15 -13.41 8.73
C THR A 141 6.80 -12.17 9.58
N ILE A 142 6.04 -11.23 9.00
CA ILE A 142 5.55 -10.05 9.73
C ILE A 142 4.62 -10.49 10.88
N GLY A 143 3.71 -11.42 10.63
CA GLY A 143 2.79 -11.94 11.63
C GLY A 143 3.48 -12.68 12.79
N ALA A 144 4.65 -13.28 12.54
CA ALA A 144 5.42 -14.01 13.56
C ALA A 144 6.02 -13.10 14.64
N ILE A 145 6.34 -11.85 14.32
CA ILE A 145 6.84 -10.87 15.29
C ILE A 145 5.73 -10.22 16.13
N ASP A 146 4.47 -10.57 15.87
CA ASP A 146 3.26 -10.08 16.54
C ASP A 146 3.23 -8.56 16.75
N PRO A 147 3.34 -7.75 15.67
CA PRO A 147 3.39 -6.32 15.82
C PRO A 147 2.04 -5.78 16.32
N ARG A 148 2.07 -4.68 17.06
CA ARG A 148 0.86 -3.96 17.51
C ARG A 148 0.07 -3.42 16.33
N ALA A 149 0.76 -3.02 15.27
CA ALA A 149 0.19 -2.63 13.99
C ALA A 149 1.22 -2.83 12.87
N LEU A 150 0.71 -2.97 11.63
CA LEU A 150 1.46 -2.87 10.39
C LEU A 150 1.07 -1.59 9.67
N LEU A 151 2.06 -0.78 9.29
CA LEU A 151 1.88 0.42 8.48
C LEU A 151 2.39 0.15 7.06
N LEU A 152 1.52 0.22 6.08
CA LEU A 152 1.86 0.11 4.66
C LEU A 152 1.95 1.51 4.07
N LEU A 153 3.15 1.90 3.67
CA LEU A 153 3.49 3.28 3.33
C LEU A 153 3.51 3.53 1.81
N GLY A 154 2.70 2.77 1.09
CA GLY A 154 2.53 2.93 -0.35
C GLY A 154 3.17 1.82 -1.17
N ASP A 155 2.87 1.80 -2.47
CA ASP A 155 3.19 0.70 -3.40
C ASP A 155 2.72 -0.65 -2.86
N ASN A 156 1.50 -0.66 -2.33
CA ASN A 156 0.92 -1.83 -1.70
C ASN A 156 0.58 -2.91 -2.73
N VAL A 157 0.17 -2.48 -3.92
CA VAL A 157 -0.20 -3.35 -5.05
C VAL A 157 0.12 -2.64 -6.37
N TYR A 158 1.14 -2.92 -7.08
CA TYR A 158 1.54 -2.26 -8.33
C TYR A 158 0.46 -2.37 -9.43
N ILE A 159 -0.47 -1.42 -9.46
CA ILE A 159 -1.61 -1.37 -10.40
C ILE A 159 -1.20 -0.70 -11.70
N ASP A 160 -0.62 0.52 -11.63
CA ASP A 160 -0.15 1.31 -12.77
C ASP A 160 -1.26 1.64 -13.81
N ASP A 161 -2.53 1.55 -13.42
CA ASP A 161 -3.67 1.83 -14.29
C ASP A 161 -4.81 2.52 -13.52
N PRO A 162 -4.77 3.87 -13.40
CA PRO A 162 -5.78 4.61 -12.63
C PRO A 162 -7.13 4.74 -13.36
N LYS A 163 -7.18 4.41 -14.67
CA LYS A 163 -8.37 4.63 -15.50
C LYS A 163 -9.26 3.41 -15.61
N THR A 164 -8.79 2.26 -15.13
CA THR A 164 -9.49 0.98 -15.25
C THR A 164 -9.80 0.44 -13.86
N PRO A 165 -11.01 0.71 -13.31
CA PRO A 165 -11.43 0.23 -11.98
C PRO A 165 -11.25 -1.28 -11.79
N GLU A 166 -11.50 -2.06 -12.83
CA GLU A 166 -11.35 -3.52 -12.81
C GLU A 166 -9.91 -3.95 -12.55
N MET A 167 -8.92 -3.22 -13.06
CA MET A 167 -7.51 -3.49 -12.77
C MET A 167 -7.21 -3.29 -11.30
N GLN A 168 -7.73 -2.22 -10.70
CA GLN A 168 -7.53 -1.94 -9.29
C GLN A 168 -8.20 -2.99 -8.42
N LEU A 169 -9.46 -3.31 -8.68
CA LEU A 169 -10.21 -4.34 -7.95
C LEU A 169 -9.50 -5.70 -8.05
N PHE A 170 -9.04 -6.09 -9.23
CA PHE A 170 -8.29 -7.33 -9.41
C PHE A 170 -7.05 -7.40 -8.53
N HIS A 171 -6.24 -6.34 -8.47
CA HIS A 171 -5.00 -6.31 -7.68
C HIS A 171 -5.28 -6.42 -6.18
N TYR A 172 -6.26 -5.67 -5.66
CA TYR A 172 -6.67 -5.78 -4.26
C TYR A 172 -7.25 -7.14 -3.94
N TYR A 173 -8.19 -7.64 -4.75
CA TYR A 173 -8.88 -8.90 -4.50
C TYR A 173 -7.90 -10.08 -4.52
N ARG A 174 -6.99 -10.09 -5.48
CA ARG A 174 -5.94 -11.10 -5.59
C ARG A 174 -5.10 -11.19 -4.32
N ARG A 175 -4.59 -10.06 -3.81
CA ARG A 175 -3.81 -10.00 -2.58
C ARG A 175 -4.63 -10.44 -1.36
N GLN A 176 -5.82 -9.90 -1.22
CA GLN A 176 -6.69 -10.15 -0.07
C GLN A 176 -7.25 -11.58 -0.01
N SER A 177 -7.09 -12.35 -1.07
CA SER A 177 -7.46 -13.77 -1.14
C SER A 177 -6.31 -14.72 -0.80
N GLN A 178 -5.10 -14.22 -0.55
CA GLN A 178 -3.96 -15.07 -0.20
C GLN A 178 -4.07 -15.57 1.24
N PRO A 179 -3.73 -16.85 1.52
CA PRO A 179 -3.79 -17.41 2.87
C PRO A 179 -2.90 -16.68 3.87
N GLU A 180 -1.69 -16.30 3.46
CA GLU A 180 -0.71 -15.59 4.30
C GLU A 180 -1.21 -14.20 4.68
N TRP A 181 -1.78 -13.48 3.72
CA TRP A 181 -2.45 -12.21 3.97
C TRP A 181 -3.61 -12.38 4.95
N ALA A 182 -4.46 -13.38 4.73
CA ALA A 182 -5.62 -13.64 5.57
C ALA A 182 -5.25 -13.94 7.03
N LYS A 183 -4.16 -14.66 7.27
CA LYS A 183 -3.63 -14.89 8.62
C LYS A 183 -3.21 -13.59 9.28
N LEU A 184 -2.43 -12.77 8.58
CA LEU A 184 -1.95 -11.48 9.09
C LEU A 184 -3.11 -10.54 9.39
N ALA A 185 -3.99 -10.31 8.40
CA ALA A 185 -5.10 -9.35 8.50
C ALA A 185 -6.14 -9.69 9.58
N LYS A 186 -6.24 -10.97 9.98
CA LYS A 186 -7.08 -11.40 11.12
C LYS A 186 -6.44 -11.15 12.48
N LYS A 187 -5.12 -10.95 12.54
CA LYS A 187 -4.36 -10.89 13.78
C LYS A 187 -3.81 -9.49 14.07
N VAL A 188 -3.39 -8.79 13.03
CA VAL A 188 -2.64 -7.54 13.13
C VAL A 188 -3.46 -6.40 12.50
N PRO A 189 -3.68 -5.29 13.22
CA PRO A 189 -4.23 -4.07 12.63
C PRO A 189 -3.33 -3.57 11.51
N ILE A 190 -3.92 -3.28 10.34
CA ILE A 190 -3.18 -2.84 9.15
C ILE A 190 -3.71 -1.48 8.70
N TYR A 191 -2.83 -0.49 8.70
CA TYR A 191 -3.07 0.86 8.23
C TYR A 191 -2.33 1.08 6.92
N ALA A 192 -2.91 1.76 5.95
CA ALA A 192 -2.28 1.95 4.65
C ALA A 192 -2.46 3.37 4.10
N ILE A 193 -1.41 3.88 3.48
CA ILE A 193 -1.48 4.97 2.52
C ILE A 193 -1.06 4.43 1.15
N TRP A 194 -1.46 5.10 0.09
CA TRP A 194 -0.99 4.75 -1.27
C TRP A 194 0.33 5.44 -1.60
N ASP A 195 0.96 4.96 -2.70
CA ASP A 195 1.96 5.72 -3.44
C ASP A 195 1.59 5.76 -4.94
N ASP A 196 2.51 6.10 -5.81
CA ASP A 196 2.20 6.31 -7.24
C ASP A 196 1.67 5.05 -7.93
N HIS A 197 2.26 3.88 -7.70
CA HIS A 197 1.82 2.63 -8.30
C HIS A 197 0.44 2.14 -7.84
N ASP A 198 -0.02 2.54 -6.65
CA ASP A 198 -1.39 2.28 -6.18
C ASP A 198 -2.37 3.30 -6.77
N PHE A 199 -1.94 4.58 -6.86
CA PHE A 199 -2.80 5.71 -7.15
C PHE A 199 -2.89 6.04 -8.64
N THR A 200 -1.76 5.95 -9.35
CA THR A 200 -1.64 6.33 -10.77
C THR A 200 -0.67 5.44 -11.53
N THR A 201 0.41 5.97 -12.07
CA THR A 201 1.50 5.28 -12.74
C THR A 201 2.82 5.74 -12.15
N ASN A 202 3.91 5.04 -12.43
CA ASN A 202 5.25 5.38 -11.92
C ASN A 202 5.54 6.89 -11.93
N ASP A 203 5.96 7.44 -10.79
CA ASP A 203 6.21 8.86 -10.53
C ASP A 203 4.99 9.78 -10.77
N GLY A 204 3.77 9.27 -10.85
CA GLY A 204 2.57 10.02 -11.17
C GLY A 204 2.01 10.82 -9.98
N TRP A 205 1.12 11.77 -10.29
CA TRP A 205 0.44 12.65 -9.33
C TRP A 205 -0.95 13.04 -9.80
N GLY A 206 -1.80 13.48 -8.86
CA GLY A 206 -3.19 13.82 -9.14
C GLY A 206 -3.45 15.26 -9.55
N GLY A 207 -2.57 16.21 -9.18
CA GLY A 207 -2.78 17.64 -9.40
C GLY A 207 -3.70 18.29 -8.36
N PRO A 208 -3.83 19.63 -8.38
CA PRO A 208 -4.46 20.41 -7.30
C PRO A 208 -5.99 20.30 -7.26
N ALA A 209 -6.64 19.95 -8.36
CA ALA A 209 -8.09 19.86 -8.43
C ALA A 209 -8.64 18.66 -7.67
N ILE A 210 -9.83 18.79 -7.09
CA ILE A 210 -10.45 17.72 -6.27
C ILE A 210 -10.89 16.56 -7.16
N ASP A 211 -11.57 16.83 -8.27
CA ASP A 211 -12.23 15.82 -9.11
C ASP A 211 -11.60 15.69 -10.52
N GLU A 212 -10.49 16.37 -10.76
CA GLU A 212 -9.76 16.25 -12.01
C GLU A 212 -8.30 15.82 -11.77
N PRO A 213 -7.82 14.89 -12.57
CA PRO A 213 -8.54 14.09 -13.58
C PRO A 213 -9.61 13.19 -12.94
N LYS A 214 -10.72 12.92 -13.65
CA LYS A 214 -11.93 12.23 -13.14
C LYS A 214 -11.63 10.90 -12.44
N TRP A 215 -10.67 10.14 -12.94
CA TRP A 215 -10.28 8.84 -12.37
C TRP A 215 -9.84 8.92 -10.89
N LYS A 216 -9.39 10.08 -10.40
CA LYS A 216 -8.94 10.24 -8.99
C LYS A 216 -10.01 9.82 -7.99
N ARG A 217 -11.25 10.21 -8.26
CA ARG A 217 -12.38 9.91 -7.37
C ARG A 217 -12.66 8.41 -7.31
N ASP A 218 -12.57 7.73 -8.44
CA ASP A 218 -12.82 6.29 -8.50
C ASP A 218 -11.69 5.51 -7.82
N VAL A 219 -10.44 5.90 -8.05
CA VAL A 219 -9.27 5.35 -7.33
C VAL A 219 -9.44 5.50 -5.81
N TRP A 220 -9.82 6.69 -5.35
CA TRP A 220 -10.04 6.96 -3.93
C TRP A 220 -11.14 6.10 -3.32
N LYS A 221 -12.27 5.93 -4.02
CA LYS A 221 -13.37 5.06 -3.58
C LYS A 221 -12.93 3.62 -3.45
N ILE A 222 -12.25 3.10 -4.50
CA ILE A 222 -11.76 1.72 -4.50
C ILE A 222 -10.73 1.51 -3.38
N PHE A 223 -9.83 2.47 -3.15
CA PHE A 223 -8.89 2.39 -2.04
C PHE A 223 -9.62 2.33 -0.70
N LYS A 224 -10.56 3.25 -0.48
CA LYS A 224 -11.38 3.29 0.75
C LYS A 224 -12.13 1.97 1.00
N ASP A 225 -12.64 1.33 -0.06
CA ASP A 225 -13.41 0.08 0.06
C ASP A 225 -12.51 -1.16 0.30
N ASN A 226 -11.20 -1.02 0.12
CA ASN A 226 -10.25 -2.13 0.26
C ASN A 226 -9.31 -2.00 1.47
N TRP A 227 -9.34 -0.88 2.19
CA TRP A 227 -8.58 -0.63 3.41
C TRP A 227 -9.52 -0.20 4.55
N ASP A 228 -9.09 -0.38 5.80
CA ASP A 228 -9.86 0.00 7.01
C ASP A 228 -9.09 1.05 7.81
N ASN A 229 -8.83 2.20 7.18
CA ASN A 229 -8.21 3.32 7.87
C ASN A 229 -9.22 4.08 8.75
N PRO A 230 -8.80 4.80 9.79
CA PRO A 230 -9.69 5.57 10.65
C PRO A 230 -10.55 6.58 9.89
N TYR A 231 -9.97 7.18 8.86
CA TYR A 231 -10.65 8.08 7.91
C TYR A 231 -9.79 8.26 6.64
N TYR A 232 -10.32 8.97 5.65
CA TYR A 232 -9.70 9.12 4.32
C TYR A 232 -9.71 10.60 3.92
N GLY A 233 -8.62 11.30 4.29
CA GLY A 233 -8.49 12.73 4.07
C GLY A 233 -9.58 13.55 4.76
N GLY A 234 -10.13 14.52 4.07
CA GLY A 234 -11.29 15.30 4.52
C GLY A 234 -12.63 14.70 4.08
N GLY A 235 -12.69 13.40 3.77
CA GLY A 235 -13.87 12.71 3.27
C GLY A 235 -14.27 13.12 1.85
N GLU A 236 -15.56 13.02 1.53
CA GLU A 236 -16.07 13.29 0.17
C GLU A 236 -15.75 14.71 -0.34
N LYS A 237 -15.63 15.70 0.55
CA LYS A 237 -15.34 17.09 0.16
C LYS A 237 -13.85 17.33 -0.09
N GLN A 238 -12.98 16.53 0.51
CA GLN A 238 -11.52 16.64 0.41
C GLN A 238 -10.92 15.24 0.44
N PRO A 239 -11.11 14.45 -0.64
CA PRO A 239 -10.63 13.07 -0.70
C PRO A 239 -9.11 12.98 -0.62
N GLY A 240 -8.62 11.87 -0.12
CA GLY A 240 -7.21 11.55 0.02
C GLY A 240 -7.04 10.38 0.96
N CYS A 241 -5.82 9.94 1.18
CA CYS A 241 -5.55 8.82 2.08
C CYS A 241 -4.85 9.24 3.38
N TRP A 242 -4.70 10.53 3.66
CA TRP A 242 -4.08 10.97 4.92
C TRP A 242 -5.00 10.77 6.12
N PHE A 243 -4.41 10.40 7.23
CA PHE A 243 -5.08 10.23 8.52
C PHE A 243 -4.07 10.22 9.66
N ASP A 244 -4.57 10.21 10.89
CA ASP A 244 -3.77 9.99 12.10
C ASP A 244 -4.47 9.02 13.04
N PHE A 245 -3.70 8.42 13.94
CA PHE A 245 -4.22 7.56 15.00
C PHE A 245 -3.23 7.47 16.17
N TRP A 246 -3.68 6.88 17.26
CA TRP A 246 -2.91 6.78 18.48
C TRP A 246 -2.75 5.34 18.95
N ILE A 247 -1.55 5.03 19.45
CA ILE A 247 -1.31 3.84 20.26
C ILE A 247 -0.73 4.31 21.58
N GLY A 248 -1.54 4.27 22.65
CA GLY A 248 -1.18 4.87 23.93
C GLY A 248 -0.89 6.36 23.77
N LYS A 249 0.35 6.78 24.11
CA LYS A 249 0.81 8.18 24.01
C LYS A 249 1.62 8.47 22.75
N VAL A 250 1.67 7.52 21.82
CA VAL A 250 2.37 7.68 20.54
C VAL A 250 1.37 8.06 19.47
N HIS A 251 1.62 9.17 18.81
CA HIS A 251 0.79 9.71 17.72
C HIS A 251 1.39 9.32 16.37
N PHE A 252 0.63 8.63 15.54
CA PHE A 252 0.99 8.26 14.18
C PHE A 252 0.28 9.18 13.20
N VAL A 253 1.03 9.87 12.34
CA VAL A 253 0.53 10.83 11.36
C VAL A 253 0.97 10.38 9.98
N LEU A 254 0.03 9.96 9.15
CA LEU A 254 0.27 9.44 7.81
C LEU A 254 -0.21 10.46 6.77
N ILE A 255 0.65 10.80 5.80
CA ILE A 255 0.34 11.78 4.78
C ILE A 255 0.10 11.16 3.41
N ASP A 256 -0.63 11.88 2.57
CA ASP A 256 -0.88 11.57 1.16
C ASP A 256 -0.01 12.46 0.28
N GLY A 257 1.00 11.88 -0.32
CA GLY A 257 1.93 12.58 -1.22
C GLY A 257 1.52 12.54 -2.70
N ARG A 258 0.29 12.07 -3.06
CA ARG A 258 -0.09 11.84 -4.46
C ARG A 258 -1.36 12.56 -4.91
N TYR A 259 -2.43 12.57 -4.11
CA TYR A 259 -3.75 13.07 -4.56
C TYR A 259 -3.72 14.54 -5.01
N TYR A 260 -3.09 15.42 -4.22
CA TYR A 260 -2.99 16.85 -4.48
C TYR A 260 -1.62 17.29 -4.94
N ARG A 261 -0.69 16.34 -5.17
CA ARG A 261 0.65 16.67 -5.63
C ARG A 261 0.60 17.33 -7.01
N GLU A 262 1.26 18.46 -7.13
CA GLU A 262 1.46 19.17 -8.39
C GLU A 262 2.71 18.68 -9.10
N SER A 263 2.81 18.98 -10.40
CA SER A 263 3.98 18.63 -11.19
C SER A 263 5.25 19.21 -10.55
N PRO A 264 6.27 18.38 -10.26
CA PRO A 264 7.53 18.86 -9.70
C PRO A 264 8.30 19.83 -10.63
N LYS A 265 7.87 19.94 -11.90
CA LYS A 265 8.40 20.91 -12.87
C LYS A 265 7.71 22.27 -12.78
N GLY A 266 6.68 22.42 -11.96
CA GLY A 266 5.96 23.66 -11.76
C GLY A 266 6.78 24.70 -10.97
N LYS A 267 6.34 25.94 -11.00
CA LYS A 267 6.90 27.00 -10.15
C LYS A 267 6.30 26.86 -8.74
N ASN A 268 7.12 26.47 -7.76
CA ASN A 268 6.69 26.24 -6.36
C ASN A 268 5.56 25.19 -6.25
N PRO A 269 5.75 23.97 -6.73
CA PRO A 269 4.70 22.96 -6.71
C PRO A 269 4.39 22.53 -5.28
N SER A 270 3.10 22.35 -4.98
CA SER A 270 2.64 21.76 -3.72
C SER A 270 2.66 20.24 -3.79
N MET A 271 3.14 19.59 -2.73
CA MET A 271 3.03 18.14 -2.59
C MET A 271 1.69 17.72 -1.97
N LEU A 272 1.24 18.45 -0.94
CA LEU A 272 0.12 18.02 -0.10
C LEU A 272 -1.20 18.74 -0.41
N GLY A 273 -1.10 19.90 -1.10
CA GLY A 273 -2.24 20.80 -1.26
C GLY A 273 -2.65 21.51 0.04
N PRO A 274 -3.51 22.56 -0.05
CA PRO A 274 -3.81 23.45 1.07
C PRO A 274 -4.61 22.76 2.19
N ALA A 275 -5.54 21.88 1.86
CA ALA A 275 -6.40 21.22 2.84
C ALA A 275 -5.62 20.27 3.73
N GLN A 276 -4.81 19.40 3.16
CA GLN A 276 -3.97 18.47 3.91
C GLN A 276 -2.90 19.25 4.71
N MET A 277 -2.30 20.28 4.14
CA MET A 277 -1.33 21.11 4.86
C MET A 277 -1.96 21.79 6.09
N LYS A 278 -3.20 22.30 5.98
CA LYS A 278 -3.94 22.86 7.11
C LYS A 278 -4.20 21.82 8.18
N TRP A 279 -4.65 20.64 7.78
CA TRP A 279 -4.85 19.50 8.69
C TRP A 279 -3.54 19.11 9.37
N LEU A 280 -2.46 18.92 8.64
CA LEU A 280 -1.15 18.52 9.17
C LEU A 280 -0.62 19.51 10.21
N LYS A 281 -0.70 20.82 9.92
CA LYS A 281 -0.30 21.88 10.86
C LYS A 281 -1.11 21.86 12.16
N LYS A 282 -2.38 21.45 12.10
CA LYS A 282 -3.23 21.28 13.28
C LYS A 282 -2.85 20.01 14.04
N THR A 283 -2.76 18.89 13.33
CA THR A 283 -2.49 17.56 13.88
C THR A 283 -1.14 17.48 14.60
N LEU A 284 -0.09 18.09 14.04
CA LEU A 284 1.24 18.13 14.68
C LEU A 284 1.32 19.00 15.95
N LYS A 285 0.27 19.74 16.30
CA LYS A 285 0.18 20.48 17.57
C LYS A 285 -0.44 19.66 18.69
N GLU A 286 -1.00 18.49 18.39
CA GLU A 286 -1.56 17.60 19.38
C GLU A 286 -0.43 17.14 20.34
N PRO A 287 -0.64 17.24 21.66
CA PRO A 287 0.39 16.88 22.64
C PRO A 287 0.58 15.36 22.67
N ALA A 288 1.72 14.89 22.24
CA ALA A 288 2.13 13.49 22.25
C ALA A 288 3.46 13.31 22.98
N THR A 289 3.68 12.15 23.58
CA THR A 289 5.00 11.79 24.09
C THR A 289 5.97 11.60 22.92
N PHE A 290 5.46 11.03 21.83
CA PHE A 290 6.21 10.78 20.61
C PHE A 290 5.28 10.85 19.40
N THR A 291 5.71 11.52 18.34
CA THR A 291 4.99 11.56 17.05
C THR A 291 5.79 10.84 15.99
N VAL A 292 5.16 9.84 15.36
CA VAL A 292 5.70 9.11 14.20
C VAL A 292 5.09 9.71 12.95
N PHE A 293 5.91 10.39 12.15
CA PHE A 293 5.50 10.97 10.88
C PHE A 293 5.80 9.98 9.75
N CYS A 294 4.74 9.56 9.05
CA CYS A 294 4.79 8.55 8.00
C CYS A 294 4.50 9.17 6.63
N THR A 295 5.34 8.87 5.68
CA THR A 295 5.24 9.40 4.31
C THR A 295 5.56 8.32 3.28
N ASN A 296 4.91 8.39 2.14
CA ASN A 296 5.16 7.54 0.97
C ASN A 296 6.33 8.05 0.12
N VAL A 297 6.68 9.34 0.24
CA VAL A 297 7.82 9.94 -0.49
C VAL A 297 8.80 10.57 0.50
N PRO A 298 10.11 10.60 0.17
CA PRO A 298 11.10 11.27 1.01
C PRO A 298 10.77 12.76 1.20
N VAL A 299 10.90 13.24 2.42
CA VAL A 299 10.74 14.69 2.75
C VAL A 299 12.09 15.41 2.85
N THR A 300 13.18 14.70 2.58
CA THR A 300 14.55 15.24 2.57
C THR A 300 15.00 15.58 1.14
N PRO A 301 16.01 16.46 1.00
CA PRO A 301 16.61 16.73 -0.31
C PRO A 301 17.11 15.46 -1.00
N LYS A 302 17.15 15.49 -2.32
CA LYS A 302 17.62 14.37 -3.17
C LYS A 302 18.91 13.76 -2.66
N VAL A 303 18.86 12.48 -2.34
CA VAL A 303 20.04 11.69 -1.97
C VAL A 303 20.78 11.21 -3.22
N LYS A 304 20.08 11.09 -4.36
CA LYS A 304 20.66 10.68 -5.65
C LYS A 304 20.35 11.71 -6.73
N PRO A 305 21.36 12.17 -7.51
CA PRO A 305 21.13 12.98 -8.71
C PRO A 305 20.16 12.26 -9.66
N GLY A 306 19.15 12.97 -10.15
CA GLY A 306 18.16 12.41 -11.08
C GLY A 306 16.95 11.73 -10.48
N SER A 307 16.84 11.56 -9.15
CA SER A 307 15.62 11.12 -8.50
C SER A 307 14.48 12.10 -8.76
N LYS A 308 13.28 11.58 -9.09
CA LYS A 308 12.08 12.38 -9.33
C LYS A 308 11.17 12.47 -8.10
N ASP A 309 11.48 11.72 -7.04
CA ASP A 309 10.65 11.58 -5.84
C ASP A 309 10.95 12.60 -4.73
N THR A 310 11.70 13.65 -5.03
CA THR A 310 12.01 14.72 -4.08
C THR A 310 11.60 16.08 -4.59
#